data_001de152df7a757455352541bb3d04a4
#
_entry.id   001de152df7a757455352541bb3d04a4
#
_cell.length_a   1.000
_cell.length_b   1.000
_cell.length_c   1.000
_cell.angle_alpha   90.00
_cell.angle_beta   90.00
_cell.angle_gamma   90.00
#
_symmetry.space_group_name_H-M   'P 1'
#
loop_
_entity.id
_entity.type
_entity.pdbx_description
1 polymer ?
#
loop_
_entity_poly.entity_id
_entity_poly.type
_entity_poly.pdbx_seq_one_letter_code
_entity_poly.pdbx_strand_id
1 'polypeptide(L)'
;HIDPEKCIYCGKCLNACPFGAIFDQCAVFDVLNRIKEGRQVVAMVAPSVLAQFKQPVEKVFGALKAIGFSDVLEVAYGAEETIRREAEEFKEKLESGAAFMTTSCCSAYVQLARKHIPEIMPYVSSTGSPMYYVAEYARKKHPEALTVFIAPCASKKAEGRENPNVDFVWTFRELDAVIEGMEIDMAACEDFTPEEHAGHDAHGFAKTGGVFTAVTW
;
A
#
# COMPACT_ATOMS: atom_id res chain seq x y z
N HIS A 1 -17.21 3.10 -21.00
CA HIS A 1 -16.22 4.15 -20.80
C HIS A 1 -16.18 4.54 -19.32
N ILE A 2 -14.99 4.60 -18.74
CA ILE A 2 -14.79 5.08 -17.37
C ILE A 2 -14.37 6.55 -17.48
N ASP A 3 -15.13 7.43 -16.84
CA ASP A 3 -14.84 8.86 -16.76
C ASP A 3 -13.79 9.11 -15.67
N PRO A 4 -12.55 9.53 -15.98
CA PRO A 4 -11.51 9.73 -14.99
C PRO A 4 -11.81 10.85 -13.99
N GLU A 5 -12.63 11.85 -14.38
CA GLU A 5 -13.02 12.95 -13.50
C GLU A 5 -13.99 12.49 -12.39
N LYS A 6 -14.74 11.42 -12.65
CA LYS A 6 -15.69 10.83 -11.71
C LYS A 6 -15.17 9.57 -11.03
N CYS A 7 -14.20 8.90 -11.63
CA CYS A 7 -13.67 7.65 -11.11
C CYS A 7 -12.85 7.86 -9.83
N ILE A 8 -13.19 7.11 -8.78
CA ILE A 8 -12.47 7.11 -7.50
C ILE A 8 -11.45 5.96 -7.40
N TYR A 9 -11.22 5.23 -8.48
CA TYR A 9 -10.27 4.10 -8.58
C TYR A 9 -10.52 2.94 -7.61
N CYS A 10 -11.74 2.77 -7.08
CA CYS A 10 -12.05 1.75 -6.07
C CYS A 10 -12.01 0.29 -6.58
N GLY A 11 -11.92 0.05 -7.89
CA GLY A 11 -11.82 -1.28 -8.48
C GLY A 11 -13.11 -2.10 -8.53
N LYS A 12 -14.27 -1.55 -8.08
CA LYS A 12 -15.55 -2.30 -8.11
C LYS A 12 -15.94 -2.77 -9.51
N CYS A 13 -15.68 -1.97 -10.54
CA CYS A 13 -15.96 -2.33 -11.93
C CYS A 13 -15.11 -3.51 -12.41
N LEU A 14 -13.85 -3.63 -11.95
CA LEU A 14 -12.97 -4.76 -12.23
C LEU A 14 -13.58 -6.07 -11.72
N ASN A 15 -14.04 -6.06 -10.46
CA ASN A 15 -14.62 -7.24 -9.81
C ASN A 15 -16.03 -7.56 -10.32
N ALA A 16 -16.78 -6.57 -10.80
CA ALA A 16 -18.16 -6.75 -11.27
C ALA A 16 -18.25 -7.20 -12.74
N CYS A 17 -17.18 -7.06 -13.53
CA CYS A 17 -17.20 -7.42 -14.94
C CYS A 17 -16.99 -8.93 -15.14
N PRO A 18 -18.05 -9.71 -15.51
CA PRO A 18 -17.91 -11.15 -15.65
C PRO A 18 -17.09 -11.56 -16.88
N PHE A 19 -16.86 -10.62 -17.81
CA PHE A 19 -16.13 -10.86 -19.04
C PHE A 19 -14.66 -10.47 -18.99
N GLY A 20 -14.17 -9.94 -17.84
CA GLY A 20 -12.79 -9.41 -17.73
C GLY A 20 -12.50 -8.25 -18.69
N ALA A 21 -13.53 -7.56 -19.19
CA ALA A 21 -13.37 -6.46 -20.16
C ALA A 21 -12.85 -5.16 -19.53
N ILE A 22 -12.80 -5.10 -18.21
CA ILE A 22 -12.25 -3.97 -17.44
C ILE A 22 -11.07 -4.50 -16.66
N PHE A 23 -9.92 -3.90 -16.87
CA PHE A 23 -8.67 -4.23 -16.19
C PHE A 23 -7.94 -2.95 -15.79
N ASP A 24 -7.07 -3.05 -14.80
CA ASP A 24 -6.18 -1.97 -14.42
C ASP A 24 -4.83 -2.08 -15.14
N GLN A 25 -4.02 -1.06 -14.99
CA GLN A 25 -2.69 -1.07 -15.58
C GLN A 25 -1.79 -2.03 -14.78
N CYS A 26 -1.36 -3.12 -15.41
CA CYS A 26 -0.48 -4.11 -14.83
C CYS A 26 0.99 -3.75 -15.10
N ALA A 27 1.81 -3.71 -14.04
CA ALA A 27 3.24 -3.44 -14.12
C ALA A 27 4.11 -4.68 -13.81
N VAL A 28 3.51 -5.88 -13.80
CA VAL A 28 4.22 -7.11 -13.43
C VAL A 28 5.43 -7.35 -14.32
N PHE A 29 5.23 -7.35 -15.63
CA PHE A 29 6.33 -7.60 -16.57
C PHE A 29 7.40 -6.52 -16.56
N ASP A 30 7.03 -5.26 -16.32
CA ASP A 30 8.00 -4.17 -16.20
C ASP A 30 8.96 -4.43 -15.04
N VAL A 31 8.42 -4.80 -13.86
CA VAL A 31 9.19 -5.11 -12.67
C VAL A 31 10.05 -6.36 -12.86
N LEU A 32 9.47 -7.46 -13.37
CA LEU A 32 10.20 -8.72 -13.61
C LEU A 32 11.35 -8.53 -14.62
N ASN A 33 11.15 -7.72 -15.64
CA ASN A 33 12.22 -7.39 -16.59
C ASN A 33 13.35 -6.60 -15.90
N ARG A 34 13.03 -5.63 -15.03
CA ARG A 34 14.03 -4.88 -14.27
C ARG A 34 14.84 -5.78 -13.34
N ILE A 35 14.18 -6.72 -12.66
CA ILE A 35 14.86 -7.73 -11.85
C ILE A 35 15.79 -8.58 -12.72
N LYS A 36 15.32 -9.06 -13.86
CA LYS A 36 16.11 -9.85 -14.80
C LYS A 36 17.31 -9.08 -15.37
N GLU A 37 17.19 -7.78 -15.54
CA GLU A 37 18.28 -6.87 -15.97
C GLU A 37 19.30 -6.61 -14.83
N GLY A 38 19.10 -7.19 -13.65
CA GLY A 38 19.98 -7.01 -12.48
C GLY A 38 19.78 -5.70 -11.73
N ARG A 39 18.66 -4.99 -11.95
CA ARG A 39 18.32 -3.80 -11.16
C ARG A 39 17.92 -4.20 -9.76
N GLN A 40 18.35 -3.42 -8.79
CA GLN A 40 17.83 -3.54 -7.42
C GLN A 40 16.37 -3.09 -7.39
N VAL A 41 15.49 -3.93 -6.85
CA VAL A 41 14.06 -3.67 -6.71
C VAL A 41 13.64 -3.99 -5.28
N VAL A 42 13.04 -3.04 -4.59
CA VAL A 42 12.59 -3.16 -3.20
C VAL A 42 11.08 -3.28 -3.15
N ALA A 43 10.59 -4.30 -2.46
CA ALA A 43 9.16 -4.48 -2.19
C ALA A 43 8.74 -3.74 -0.92
N MET A 44 7.63 -3.01 -0.98
CA MET A 44 6.98 -2.38 0.17
C MET A 44 5.60 -3.03 0.35
N VAL A 45 5.44 -3.85 1.39
CA VAL A 45 4.28 -4.75 1.53
C VAL A 45 3.27 -4.21 2.54
N ALA A 46 2.02 -4.01 2.09
CA ALA A 46 0.94 -3.51 2.94
C ALA A 46 0.57 -4.49 4.07
N PRO A 47 0.23 -4.01 5.30
CA PRO A 47 -0.05 -4.87 6.46
C PRO A 47 -1.19 -5.88 6.24
N SER A 48 -2.11 -5.62 5.31
CA SER A 48 -3.19 -6.53 4.95
C SER A 48 -2.73 -7.85 4.29
N VAL A 49 -1.43 -8.00 3.99
CA VAL A 49 -0.81 -9.25 3.57
C VAL A 49 -1.08 -10.39 4.57
N LEU A 50 -1.15 -10.07 5.87
CA LEU A 50 -1.44 -11.01 6.95
C LEU A 50 -2.78 -11.77 6.80
N ALA A 51 -3.74 -11.19 6.07
CA ALA A 51 -5.04 -11.80 5.82
C ALA A 51 -5.23 -12.30 4.38
N GLN A 52 -4.24 -12.08 3.51
CA GLN A 52 -4.34 -12.38 2.08
C GLN A 52 -3.84 -13.79 1.75
N PHE A 53 -2.74 -14.20 2.35
CA PHE A 53 -2.10 -15.49 2.10
C PHE A 53 -2.33 -16.45 3.29
N LYS A 54 -2.34 -17.76 3.02
CA LYS A 54 -2.49 -18.80 4.06
C LYS A 54 -1.18 -19.09 4.78
N GLN A 55 -0.06 -18.78 4.15
CA GLN A 55 1.27 -18.98 4.70
C GLN A 55 1.62 -17.87 5.70
N PRO A 56 2.52 -18.13 6.66
CA PRO A 56 3.11 -17.10 7.51
C PRO A 56 3.70 -15.97 6.68
N VAL A 57 3.67 -14.76 7.20
CA VAL A 57 4.12 -13.56 6.46
C VAL A 57 5.60 -13.64 6.06
N GLU A 58 6.43 -14.27 6.88
CA GLU A 58 7.85 -14.51 6.63
C GLU A 58 8.07 -15.35 5.37
N LYS A 59 7.15 -16.31 5.10
CA LYS A 59 7.14 -17.12 3.87
C LYS A 59 6.75 -16.30 2.64
N VAL A 60 5.80 -15.38 2.79
CA VAL A 60 5.42 -14.46 1.71
C VAL A 60 6.59 -13.52 1.37
N PHE A 61 7.29 -13.02 2.39
CA PHE A 61 8.49 -12.21 2.20
C PHE A 61 9.64 -13.03 1.58
N GLY A 62 9.80 -14.29 2.00
CA GLY A 62 10.72 -15.24 1.38
C GLY A 62 10.40 -15.49 -0.11
N ALA A 63 9.12 -15.61 -0.46
CA ALA A 63 8.70 -15.73 -1.86
C ALA A 63 9.06 -14.48 -2.69
N LEU A 64 8.92 -13.28 -2.11
CA LEU A 64 9.40 -12.05 -2.75
C LEU A 64 10.91 -12.07 -3.01
N LYS A 65 11.69 -12.58 -2.05
CA LYS A 65 13.14 -12.79 -2.25
C LYS A 65 13.40 -13.81 -3.37
N ALA A 66 12.63 -14.89 -3.44
CA ALA A 66 12.73 -15.90 -4.49
C ALA A 66 12.35 -15.35 -5.88
N ILE A 67 11.41 -14.42 -5.99
CA ILE A 67 11.10 -13.68 -7.22
C ILE A 67 12.31 -12.84 -7.67
N GLY A 68 13.16 -12.39 -6.74
CA GLY A 68 14.35 -11.60 -7.01
C GLY A 68 14.34 -10.16 -6.46
N PHE A 69 13.39 -9.83 -5.59
CA PHE A 69 13.44 -8.55 -4.87
C PHE A 69 14.69 -8.47 -3.99
N SER A 70 15.40 -7.35 -4.09
CA SER A 70 16.65 -7.12 -3.34
C SER A 70 16.41 -6.91 -1.85
N ASP A 71 15.28 -6.30 -1.48
CA ASP A 71 14.84 -6.11 -0.10
C ASP A 71 13.33 -6.08 -0.01
N VAL A 72 12.79 -6.30 1.21
CA VAL A 72 11.38 -6.22 1.54
C VAL A 72 11.21 -5.34 2.76
N LEU A 73 10.33 -4.35 2.67
CA LEU A 73 9.98 -3.43 3.76
C LEU A 73 8.51 -3.59 4.13
N GLU A 74 8.22 -3.58 5.42
CA GLU A 74 6.84 -3.53 5.90
C GLU A 74 6.30 -2.10 5.83
N VAL A 75 5.14 -1.93 5.19
CA VAL A 75 4.45 -0.63 5.15
C VAL A 75 3.94 -0.22 6.53
N ALA A 76 3.80 -1.18 7.45
CA ALA A 76 3.53 -0.90 8.86
C ALA A 76 4.56 0.05 9.47
N TYR A 77 5.84 -0.04 9.07
CA TYR A 77 6.87 0.92 9.50
C TYR A 77 6.53 2.37 9.09
N GLY A 78 6.03 2.59 7.87
CA GLY A 78 5.51 3.89 7.43
C GLY A 78 4.23 4.32 8.14
N ALA A 79 3.42 3.33 8.62
CA ALA A 79 2.22 3.62 9.37
C ALA A 79 2.50 4.26 10.74
N GLU A 80 3.64 3.99 11.37
CA GLU A 80 4.03 4.66 12.63
C GLU A 80 4.12 6.17 12.46
N GLU A 81 4.72 6.63 11.38
CA GLU A 81 4.80 8.06 11.08
C GLU A 81 3.41 8.65 10.75
N THR A 82 2.57 7.89 10.04
CA THR A 82 1.17 8.27 9.81
C THR A 82 0.42 8.44 11.13
N ILE A 83 0.52 7.47 12.06
CA ILE A 83 -0.11 7.51 13.39
C ILE A 83 0.31 8.77 14.13
N ARG A 84 1.62 8.98 14.23
CA ARG A 84 2.16 10.13 14.96
C ARG A 84 1.63 11.46 14.44
N ARG A 85 1.66 11.65 13.13
CA ARG A 85 1.22 12.90 12.49
C ARG A 85 -0.30 13.06 12.51
N GLU A 86 -1.06 11.99 12.26
CA GLU A 86 -2.52 12.06 12.34
C GLU A 86 -3.00 12.32 13.76
N ALA A 87 -2.32 11.79 14.80
CA ALA A 87 -2.66 12.08 16.18
C ALA A 87 -2.42 13.56 16.54
N GLU A 88 -1.30 14.14 16.08
CA GLU A 88 -1.01 15.57 16.25
C GLU A 88 -2.07 16.42 15.53
N GLU A 89 -2.35 16.13 14.24
CA GLU A 89 -3.35 16.84 13.44
C GLU A 89 -4.76 16.70 14.04
N PHE A 90 -5.11 15.52 14.55
CA PHE A 90 -6.41 15.27 15.17
C PHE A 90 -6.60 16.16 16.42
N LYS A 91 -5.59 16.24 17.28
CA LYS A 91 -5.60 17.12 18.44
C LYS A 91 -5.77 18.59 18.05
N GLU A 92 -4.98 19.08 17.11
CA GLU A 92 -5.06 20.45 16.62
C GLU A 92 -6.43 20.79 16.03
N LYS A 93 -7.02 19.88 15.24
CA LYS A 93 -8.36 20.07 14.68
C LYS A 93 -9.44 20.13 15.76
N LEU A 94 -9.38 19.28 16.78
CA LEU A 94 -10.33 19.33 17.90
C LEU A 94 -10.20 20.63 18.70
N GLU A 95 -8.97 21.06 19.00
CA GLU A 95 -8.70 22.31 19.70
C GLU A 95 -9.19 23.55 18.90
N SER A 96 -9.16 23.47 17.56
CA SER A 96 -9.70 24.52 16.68
C SER A 96 -11.23 24.46 16.50
N GLY A 97 -11.91 23.50 17.15
CA GLY A 97 -13.37 23.38 17.12
C GLY A 97 -13.93 22.54 15.98
N ALA A 98 -13.11 21.74 15.29
CA ALA A 98 -13.61 20.79 14.31
C ALA A 98 -14.50 19.73 14.97
N ALA A 99 -15.65 19.41 14.35
CA ALA A 99 -16.58 18.44 14.89
C ALA A 99 -16.05 16.99 14.85
N PHE A 100 -15.18 16.69 13.87
CA PHE A 100 -14.53 15.38 13.68
C PHE A 100 -13.35 15.51 12.72
N MET A 101 -12.56 14.45 12.61
CA MET A 101 -11.56 14.26 11.56
C MET A 101 -11.71 12.85 10.97
N THR A 102 -11.39 12.70 9.70
CA THR A 102 -11.30 11.39 9.03
C THR A 102 -9.88 11.17 8.53
N THR A 103 -9.44 9.92 8.51
CA THR A 103 -8.10 9.55 8.03
C THR A 103 -7.96 9.66 6.52
N SER A 104 -6.73 9.83 6.02
CA SER A 104 -6.37 9.91 4.59
C SER A 104 -5.77 8.62 4.02
N CYS A 105 -5.58 7.57 4.81
CA CYS A 105 -4.86 6.36 4.40
C CYS A 105 -5.54 5.57 3.25
N CYS A 106 -6.86 5.75 3.03
CA CYS A 106 -7.60 5.13 1.93
C CYS A 106 -7.69 6.07 0.72
N SER A 107 -6.89 5.83 -0.32
CA SER A 107 -6.87 6.66 -1.53
C SER A 107 -8.22 6.74 -2.26
N ALA A 108 -9.00 5.65 -2.27
CA ALA A 108 -10.34 5.67 -2.85
C ALA A 108 -11.29 6.59 -2.08
N TYR A 109 -11.19 6.63 -0.74
CA TYR A 109 -11.96 7.53 0.10
C TYR A 109 -11.57 9.00 -0.15
N VAL A 110 -10.27 9.29 -0.20
CA VAL A 110 -9.78 10.65 -0.48
C VAL A 110 -10.27 11.13 -1.86
N GLN A 111 -10.23 10.25 -2.88
CA GLN A 111 -10.76 10.58 -4.20
C GLN A 111 -12.30 10.77 -4.19
N LEU A 112 -13.03 9.98 -3.39
CA LEU A 112 -14.46 10.15 -3.20
C LEU A 112 -14.78 11.52 -2.57
N ALA A 113 -14.10 11.86 -1.48
CA ALA A 113 -14.26 13.15 -0.82
C ALA A 113 -13.98 14.30 -1.79
N ARG A 114 -12.83 14.26 -2.45
CA ARG A 114 -12.38 15.32 -3.38
C ARG A 114 -13.34 15.54 -4.55
N LYS A 115 -13.86 14.45 -5.17
CA LYS A 115 -14.63 14.52 -6.42
C LYS A 115 -16.13 14.60 -6.23
N HIS A 116 -16.67 14.03 -5.15
CA HIS A 116 -18.09 13.85 -4.99
C HIS A 116 -18.69 14.49 -3.73
N ILE A 117 -17.84 14.74 -2.71
CA ILE A 117 -18.29 15.30 -1.43
C ILE A 117 -17.24 16.35 -0.96
N PRO A 118 -16.98 17.41 -1.76
CA PRO A 118 -15.91 18.36 -1.46
C PRO A 118 -16.07 19.08 -0.11
N GLU A 119 -17.28 19.18 0.40
CA GLU A 119 -17.59 19.74 1.71
C GLU A 119 -16.97 18.95 2.89
N ILE A 120 -16.61 17.69 2.70
CA ILE A 120 -15.95 16.89 3.75
C ILE A 120 -14.42 17.06 3.74
N MET A 121 -13.85 17.63 2.68
CA MET A 121 -12.39 17.76 2.55
C MET A 121 -11.69 18.50 3.71
N PRO A 122 -12.27 19.54 4.33
CA PRO A 122 -11.67 20.18 5.50
C PRO A 122 -11.49 19.26 6.71
N TYR A 123 -12.27 18.18 6.77
CA TYR A 123 -12.22 17.18 7.84
C TYR A 123 -11.34 15.97 7.51
N VAL A 124 -10.91 15.82 6.27
CA VAL A 124 -9.96 14.76 5.89
C VAL A 124 -8.58 15.13 6.39
N SER A 125 -7.84 14.16 6.94
CA SER A 125 -6.44 14.36 7.34
C SER A 125 -5.60 14.77 6.13
N SER A 126 -4.68 15.69 6.34
CA SER A 126 -3.67 16.11 5.37
C SER A 126 -2.40 15.26 5.43
N THR A 127 -2.31 14.37 6.42
CA THR A 127 -1.17 13.49 6.65
C THR A 127 -1.00 12.49 5.51
N GLY A 128 0.25 12.21 5.15
CA GLY A 128 0.59 11.19 4.15
C GLY A 128 0.15 9.79 4.60
N SER A 129 -0.20 8.96 3.63
CA SER A 129 -0.54 7.55 3.92
C SER A 129 0.70 6.76 4.36
N PRO A 130 0.54 5.56 4.96
CA PRO A 130 1.66 4.65 5.24
C PRO A 130 2.53 4.35 4.02
N MET A 131 1.94 4.29 2.81
CA MET A 131 2.69 4.14 1.56
C MET A 131 3.63 5.32 1.32
N TYR A 132 3.17 6.54 1.60
CA TYR A 132 3.96 7.75 1.40
C TYR A 132 5.25 7.71 2.23
N TYR A 133 5.14 7.42 3.53
CA TYR A 133 6.29 7.45 4.44
C TYR A 133 7.25 6.27 4.25
N VAL A 134 6.71 5.06 3.99
CA VAL A 134 7.60 3.92 3.69
C VAL A 134 8.35 4.11 2.37
N ALA A 135 7.74 4.76 1.38
CA ALA A 135 8.41 5.06 0.12
C ALA A 135 9.52 6.09 0.28
N GLU A 136 9.32 7.13 1.11
CA GLU A 136 10.41 8.04 1.48
C GLU A 136 11.56 7.30 2.18
N TYR A 137 11.22 6.40 3.10
CA TYR A 137 12.21 5.58 3.80
C TYR A 137 12.96 4.66 2.83
N ALA A 138 12.23 3.94 1.96
CA ALA A 138 12.82 3.07 0.94
C ALA A 138 13.80 3.84 0.05
N ARG A 139 13.45 5.04 -0.37
CA ARG A 139 14.31 5.88 -1.20
C ARG A 139 15.56 6.36 -0.47
N LYS A 140 15.48 6.61 0.85
CA LYS A 140 16.64 6.97 1.68
C LYS A 140 17.57 5.79 1.91
N LYS A 141 17.01 4.60 2.19
CA LYS A 141 17.76 3.37 2.45
C LYS A 141 18.39 2.81 1.16
N HIS A 142 17.67 2.89 0.05
CA HIS A 142 18.06 2.33 -1.25
C HIS A 142 17.91 3.38 -2.37
N PRO A 143 18.79 4.39 -2.46
CA PRO A 143 18.62 5.54 -3.38
C PRO A 143 18.48 5.16 -4.86
N GLU A 144 19.17 4.10 -5.29
CA GLU A 144 19.24 3.66 -6.69
C GLU A 144 18.25 2.52 -7.01
N ALA A 145 17.58 1.96 -6.00
CA ALA A 145 16.65 0.87 -6.20
C ALA A 145 15.31 1.36 -6.74
N LEU A 146 14.67 0.54 -7.55
CA LEU A 146 13.27 0.73 -7.90
C LEU A 146 12.38 0.25 -6.75
N THR A 147 11.29 0.95 -6.51
CA THR A 147 10.35 0.64 -5.43
C THR A 147 9.05 0.08 -5.99
N VAL A 148 8.56 -1.00 -5.40
CA VAL A 148 7.29 -1.64 -5.75
C VAL A 148 6.41 -1.71 -4.53
N PHE A 149 5.30 -0.98 -4.54
CA PHE A 149 4.31 -1.06 -3.48
C PHE A 149 3.35 -2.23 -3.74
N ILE A 150 3.21 -3.15 -2.79
CA ILE A 150 2.34 -4.33 -2.89
C ILE A 150 1.11 -4.13 -2.02
N ALA A 151 -0.06 -4.01 -2.65
CA ALA A 151 -1.28 -3.42 -2.12
C ALA A 151 -2.51 -4.35 -2.15
N PRO A 152 -3.47 -4.14 -1.25
CA PRO A 152 -4.73 -4.88 -1.29
C PRO A 152 -5.68 -4.44 -2.40
N CYS A 153 -5.50 -3.26 -3.00
CA CYS A 153 -6.49 -2.72 -3.93
C CYS A 153 -5.90 -1.85 -5.05
N ALA A 154 -6.61 -1.76 -6.16
CA ALA A 154 -6.22 -1.00 -7.34
C ALA A 154 -6.13 0.52 -7.12
N SER A 155 -6.81 1.07 -6.09
CA SER A 155 -6.75 2.53 -5.83
C SER A 155 -5.35 3.01 -5.45
N LYS A 156 -4.53 2.14 -4.89
CA LYS A 156 -3.12 2.43 -4.58
C LYS A 156 -2.26 2.66 -5.83
N LYS A 157 -2.67 2.14 -7.00
CA LYS A 157 -2.02 2.46 -8.27
C LYS A 157 -2.19 3.92 -8.67
N ALA A 158 -3.34 4.53 -8.34
CA ALA A 158 -3.55 5.97 -8.56
C ALA A 158 -2.68 6.81 -7.62
N GLU A 159 -2.66 6.47 -6.34
CA GLU A 159 -1.83 7.14 -5.34
C GLU A 159 -0.32 6.99 -5.63
N GLY A 160 0.11 5.78 -6.06
CA GLY A 160 1.51 5.53 -6.43
C GLY A 160 1.97 6.40 -7.60
N ARG A 161 1.10 6.67 -8.59
CA ARG A 161 1.45 7.59 -9.69
C ARG A 161 1.66 9.04 -9.26
N GLU A 162 1.04 9.45 -8.16
CA GLU A 162 1.20 10.79 -7.59
C GLU A 162 2.42 10.88 -6.64
N ASN A 163 3.00 9.74 -6.24
CA ASN A 163 4.13 9.67 -5.31
C ASN A 163 5.46 9.45 -6.06
N PRO A 164 6.39 10.42 -6.06
CA PRO A 164 7.65 10.33 -6.80
C PRO A 164 8.61 9.25 -6.26
N ASN A 165 8.36 8.73 -5.06
CA ASN A 165 9.18 7.69 -4.43
C ASN A 165 8.63 6.26 -4.68
N VAL A 166 7.54 6.12 -5.45
CA VAL A 166 6.94 4.84 -5.82
C VAL A 166 7.05 4.64 -7.32
N ASP A 167 7.86 3.69 -7.78
CA ASP A 167 8.04 3.43 -9.20
C ASP A 167 6.91 2.55 -9.75
N PHE A 168 6.49 1.52 -8.99
CA PHE A 168 5.46 0.58 -9.40
C PHE A 168 4.53 0.21 -8.24
N VAL A 169 3.31 -0.21 -8.60
CA VAL A 169 2.35 -0.76 -7.63
C VAL A 169 1.81 -2.08 -8.17
N TRP A 170 1.94 -3.13 -7.36
CA TRP A 170 1.29 -4.42 -7.58
C TRP A 170 0.11 -4.59 -6.61
N THR A 171 -0.89 -5.30 -7.04
CA THR A 171 -1.92 -5.83 -6.15
C THR A 171 -1.48 -7.19 -5.61
N PHE A 172 -2.07 -7.64 -4.49
CA PHE A 172 -1.83 -9.00 -4.01
C PHE A 172 -2.25 -10.07 -5.03
N ARG A 173 -3.25 -9.81 -5.88
CA ARG A 173 -3.62 -10.69 -6.99
C ARG A 173 -2.52 -10.82 -8.04
N GLU A 174 -1.85 -9.71 -8.34
CA GLU A 174 -0.70 -9.72 -9.26
C GLU A 174 0.48 -10.46 -8.64
N LEU A 175 0.75 -10.27 -7.34
CA LEU A 175 1.77 -11.04 -6.63
C LEU A 175 1.45 -12.54 -6.63
N ASP A 176 0.20 -12.92 -6.34
CA ASP A 176 -0.24 -14.31 -6.34
C ASP A 176 -0.06 -14.96 -7.73
N ALA A 177 -0.46 -14.25 -8.79
CA ALA A 177 -0.26 -14.70 -10.15
C ALA A 177 1.22 -14.84 -10.55
N VAL A 178 2.12 -14.00 -10.02
CA VAL A 178 3.57 -14.13 -10.22
C VAL A 178 4.11 -15.36 -9.51
N ILE A 179 3.72 -15.58 -8.26
CA ILE A 179 4.11 -16.75 -7.46
C ILE A 179 3.67 -18.04 -8.17
N GLU A 180 2.41 -18.10 -8.62
CA GLU A 180 1.88 -19.23 -9.39
C GLU A 180 2.60 -19.41 -10.73
N GLY A 181 2.76 -18.33 -11.50
CA GLY A 181 3.37 -18.38 -12.81
C GLY A 181 4.87 -18.70 -12.81
N MET A 182 5.57 -18.44 -11.70
CA MET A 182 6.96 -18.83 -11.48
C MET A 182 7.11 -20.17 -10.75
N GLU A 183 5.99 -20.86 -10.48
CA GLU A 183 5.96 -22.15 -9.77
C GLU A 183 6.67 -22.11 -8.40
N ILE A 184 6.55 -20.99 -7.68
CA ILE A 184 7.19 -20.80 -6.38
C ILE A 184 6.34 -21.47 -5.30
N ASP A 185 6.90 -22.51 -4.66
CA ASP A 185 6.32 -23.09 -3.44
C ASP A 185 6.65 -22.19 -2.24
N MET A 186 5.69 -21.33 -1.84
CA MET A 186 5.86 -20.45 -0.69
C MET A 186 6.22 -21.21 0.60
N ALA A 187 5.69 -22.41 0.80
CA ALA A 187 5.97 -23.19 2.01
C ALA A 187 7.44 -23.63 2.07
N ALA A 188 8.07 -23.82 0.91
CA ALA A 188 9.48 -24.20 0.79
C ALA A 188 10.43 -22.99 0.77
N CYS A 189 9.94 -21.77 0.65
CA CYS A 189 10.80 -20.58 0.70
C CYS A 189 11.49 -20.45 2.06
N GLU A 190 12.69 -19.88 2.07
CA GLU A 190 13.34 -19.47 3.32
C GLU A 190 12.52 -18.34 3.97
N ASP A 191 12.48 -18.34 5.30
CA ASP A 191 11.83 -17.25 6.04
C ASP A 191 12.65 -15.96 5.86
N PHE A 192 11.97 -14.89 5.53
CA PHE A 192 12.59 -13.57 5.50
C PHE A 192 11.85 -12.64 6.46
N THR A 193 12.62 -11.94 7.28
CA THR A 193 12.11 -10.92 8.21
C THR A 193 12.81 -9.60 7.89
N PRO A 194 12.08 -8.54 7.59
CA PRO A 194 12.66 -7.21 7.40
C PRO A 194 13.48 -6.76 8.62
N GLU A 195 14.51 -5.96 8.39
CA GLU A 195 15.31 -5.40 9.48
C GLU A 195 14.51 -4.41 10.34
N GLU A 196 13.64 -3.65 9.70
CA GLU A 196 12.78 -2.68 10.36
C GLU A 196 11.50 -3.35 10.83
N HIS A 197 11.22 -3.21 12.12
CA HIS A 197 10.01 -3.74 12.74
C HIS A 197 9.08 -2.59 13.14
N ALA A 198 7.81 -2.74 12.80
CA ALA A 198 6.76 -1.85 13.25
C ALA A 198 6.13 -2.33 14.56
N GLY A 199 5.65 -1.40 15.36
CA GLY A 199 4.88 -1.70 16.56
C GLY A 199 3.52 -2.34 16.26
N HIS A 200 2.90 -2.88 17.30
CA HIS A 200 1.61 -3.57 17.21
C HIS A 200 0.51 -2.69 16.58
N ASP A 201 0.46 -1.41 16.94
CA ASP A 201 -0.60 -0.49 16.48
C ASP A 201 -0.50 -0.20 14.98
N ALA A 202 0.70 -0.13 14.45
CA ALA A 202 0.94 0.05 13.03
C ALA A 202 0.46 -1.16 12.18
N HIS A 203 0.63 -2.37 12.67
CA HIS A 203 0.05 -3.57 12.07
C HIS A 203 -1.49 -3.57 12.16
N GLY A 204 -2.06 -2.86 13.14
CA GLY A 204 -3.50 -2.67 13.33
C GLY A 204 -4.19 -1.93 12.18
N PHE A 205 -3.47 -1.20 11.31
CA PHE A 205 -4.04 -0.49 10.16
C PHE A 205 -4.84 -1.38 9.20
N ALA A 206 -4.55 -2.66 9.15
CA ALA A 206 -5.30 -3.63 8.33
C ALA A 206 -6.61 -4.10 8.97
N LYS A 207 -6.89 -3.74 10.23
CA LYS A 207 -8.08 -4.16 10.97
C LYS A 207 -9.14 -3.06 10.99
N THR A 208 -10.41 -3.44 11.02
CA THR A 208 -11.51 -2.49 11.22
C THR A 208 -11.33 -1.76 12.56
N GLY A 209 -11.37 -0.42 12.53
CA GLY A 209 -11.15 0.42 13.70
C GLY A 209 -9.69 0.60 14.11
N GLY A 210 -8.73 -0.12 13.50
CA GLY A 210 -7.32 -0.09 13.89
C GLY A 210 -6.69 1.29 13.76
N VAL A 211 -6.97 2.02 12.68
CA VAL A 211 -6.50 3.40 12.51
C VAL A 211 -7.06 4.31 13.60
N PHE A 212 -8.37 4.21 13.89
CA PHE A 212 -9.00 4.98 14.95
C PHE A 212 -8.32 4.72 16.31
N THR A 213 -8.15 3.45 16.66
CA THR A 213 -7.48 3.07 17.93
C THR A 213 -6.06 3.63 17.97
N ALA A 214 -5.28 3.47 16.91
CA ALA A 214 -3.88 3.90 16.88
C ALA A 214 -3.70 5.44 16.98
N VAL A 215 -4.64 6.22 16.42
CA VAL A 215 -4.56 7.69 16.40
C VAL A 215 -5.11 8.34 17.68
N THR A 216 -6.02 7.66 18.40
CA THR A 216 -6.71 8.23 19.56
C THR A 216 -6.12 7.83 20.91
N TRP A 217 -5.09 6.96 20.94
CA TRP A 217 -4.31 6.58 22.12
C TRP A 217 -2.95 7.27 22.09
#